data_edcda0970b781c929e8e1bc2fc4d3d65
#
_entry.id   edcda0970b781c929e8e1bc2fc4d3d65
#
_cell.length_a   1.000
_cell.length_b   1.000
_cell.length_c   1.000
_cell.angle_alpha   90.00
_cell.angle_beta   90.00
_cell.angle_gamma   90.00
#
_symmetry.space_group_name_H-M   'P 1'
#
loop_
_entity.id
_entity.type
_entity.pdbx_description
1 polymer ?
#
loop_
_entity_poly.entity_id
_entity_poly.type
_entity_poly.pdbx_seq_one_letter_code
_entity_poly.pdbx_strand_id
1 'polypeptide(L)'
;LQTEHGPSGGDEINIIDLNTVENFGWPMASYGEHYNSTIIFNQGEVEKYAPLYKSHAEYGFVEPIWYFELPIVRSHGIGDVDINYFGPKNSFFLASQNGRVLYEAVINFDTKSIVNFKTYKIGERIRDIEYDFELNQYFLLLEDTPSIGILRLSD
;
A
#
# COMPACT_ATOMS: atom_id res chain seq x y z
N LEU A 1 0.11 -4.45 10.54
CA LEU A 1 0.28 -4.27 9.10
C LEU A 1 0.54 -2.80 8.81
N GLN A 2 1.36 -2.51 7.80
CA GLN A 2 1.69 -1.16 7.36
C GLN A 2 1.66 -1.12 5.84
N THR A 3 1.26 0.01 5.28
CA THR A 3 1.43 0.32 3.86
C THR A 3 2.34 1.53 3.71
N GLU A 4 3.20 1.49 2.70
CA GLU A 4 4.10 2.60 2.37
C GLU A 4 3.95 2.98 0.90
N HIS A 5 3.96 4.30 0.65
CA HIS A 5 4.03 4.81 -0.72
C HIS A 5 5.43 4.67 -1.27
N GLY A 6 5.56 4.11 -2.46
CA GLY A 6 6.79 4.23 -3.23
C GLY A 6 6.88 5.62 -3.89
N PRO A 7 8.09 6.03 -4.34
CA PRO A 7 8.25 7.35 -4.96
C PRO A 7 7.51 7.44 -6.30
N SER A 8 7.65 6.48 -7.18
CA SER A 8 6.87 6.36 -8.42
C SER A 8 6.59 4.88 -8.67
N GLY A 9 5.45 4.39 -8.16
CA GLY A 9 5.15 2.97 -8.00
C GLY A 9 5.99 2.33 -6.89
N GLY A 10 5.92 1.03 -6.76
CA GLY A 10 6.62 0.29 -5.71
C GLY A 10 6.03 0.53 -4.33
N ASP A 11 4.76 0.85 -4.23
CA ASP A 11 4.05 0.90 -2.95
C ASP A 11 4.11 -0.48 -2.28
N GLU A 12 4.28 -0.52 -0.98
CA GLU A 12 4.62 -1.71 -0.24
C GLU A 12 3.59 -2.06 0.83
N ILE A 13 3.51 -3.35 1.13
CA ILE A 13 2.77 -3.88 2.28
C ILE A 13 3.78 -4.56 3.19
N ASN A 14 3.84 -4.09 4.44
CA ASN A 14 4.80 -4.52 5.44
C ASN A 14 4.11 -5.12 6.66
N ILE A 15 4.74 -6.13 7.28
CA ILE A 15 4.38 -6.63 8.61
C ILE A 15 5.39 -6.08 9.60
N ILE A 16 4.91 -5.30 10.58
CA ILE A 16 5.73 -4.74 11.64
C ILE A 16 5.76 -5.72 12.81
N ASP A 17 6.96 -6.08 13.28
CA ASP A 17 7.14 -6.76 14.56
C ASP A 17 7.30 -5.71 15.67
N LEU A 18 6.30 -5.60 16.53
CA LEU A 18 6.30 -4.63 17.64
C LEU A 18 7.34 -4.92 18.75
N ASN A 19 8.01 -6.07 18.70
CA ASN A 19 9.02 -6.45 19.67
C ASN A 19 10.45 -6.10 19.24
N THR A 20 10.63 -5.64 18.01
CA THR A 20 11.94 -5.32 17.41
C THR A 20 11.94 -3.92 16.84
N VAL A 21 13.14 -3.36 16.63
CA VAL A 21 13.32 -2.13 15.86
C VAL A 21 13.62 -2.54 14.43
N GLU A 22 12.70 -2.25 13.53
CA GLU A 22 12.80 -2.60 12.12
C GLU A 22 13.07 -1.36 11.26
N ASN A 23 13.77 -1.58 10.13
CA ASN A 23 14.03 -0.54 9.14
C ASN A 23 13.60 -1.08 7.76
N PHE A 24 12.61 -0.45 7.16
CA PHE A 24 12.03 -0.85 5.87
C PHE A 24 12.75 -0.21 4.66
N GLY A 25 13.85 0.52 4.90
CA GLY A 25 14.82 0.87 3.87
C GLY A 25 14.70 2.26 3.25
N TRP A 26 13.55 2.91 3.29
CA TRP A 26 13.39 4.23 2.68
C TRP A 26 14.36 5.28 3.26
N PRO A 27 15.06 6.10 2.44
CA PRO A 27 15.05 6.18 0.98
C PRO A 27 16.13 5.33 0.29
N MET A 28 16.83 4.46 1.00
CA MET A 28 17.94 3.66 0.48
C MET A 28 17.46 2.50 -0.40
N ALA A 29 16.39 1.83 0.02
CA ALA A 29 15.74 0.74 -0.72
C ALA A 29 14.30 1.11 -1.04
N SER A 30 13.82 0.74 -2.21
CA SER A 30 12.43 0.83 -2.65
C SER A 30 12.25 0.11 -3.99
N TYR A 31 11.10 -0.50 -4.17
CA TYR A 31 10.69 -1.07 -5.46
C TYR A 31 10.17 -0.02 -6.46
N GLY A 32 9.95 1.22 -6.01
CA GLY A 32 9.60 2.35 -6.86
C GLY A 32 10.77 2.94 -7.64
N GLU A 33 10.50 3.95 -8.43
CA GLU A 33 11.49 4.70 -9.19
C GLU A 33 11.46 6.18 -8.82
N HIS A 34 12.56 6.87 -9.06
CA HIS A 34 12.59 8.32 -8.87
C HIS A 34 11.54 9.00 -9.76
N TYR A 35 10.90 10.03 -9.21
CA TYR A 35 10.07 10.90 -10.02
C TYR A 35 10.91 11.52 -11.13
N ASN A 36 10.38 11.59 -12.35
CA ASN A 36 10.99 12.31 -13.46
C ASN A 36 11.00 13.84 -13.22
N SER A 37 11.44 14.25 -12.05
CA SER A 37 11.62 15.66 -11.74
C SER A 37 12.99 16.10 -12.25
N THR A 38 13.06 16.41 -13.50
CA THR A 38 14.16 17.15 -14.16
C THR A 38 14.48 18.50 -13.49
N ILE A 39 13.94 18.77 -12.31
CA ILE A 39 13.77 20.16 -11.92
C ILE A 39 14.79 20.67 -10.91
N ILE A 40 15.43 19.88 -10.05
CA ILE A 40 16.19 20.51 -8.94
C ILE A 40 17.49 19.81 -8.55
N PHE A 41 17.68 18.53 -8.81
CA PHE A 41 18.87 17.81 -8.36
C PHE A 41 19.66 17.20 -9.52
N ASN A 42 20.98 17.32 -9.45
CA ASN A 42 21.87 16.54 -10.28
C ASN A 42 21.57 15.05 -10.04
N GLN A 43 21.26 14.31 -11.11
CA GLN A 43 20.86 12.91 -11.04
C GLN A 43 21.84 12.06 -10.22
N GLY A 44 23.14 12.32 -10.33
CA GLY A 44 24.17 11.62 -9.54
C GLY A 44 24.14 11.92 -8.03
N GLU A 45 23.58 13.06 -7.61
CA GLU A 45 23.37 13.35 -6.19
C GLU A 45 22.14 12.62 -5.65
N VAL A 46 21.07 12.56 -6.42
CA VAL A 46 19.86 11.80 -6.04
C VAL A 46 20.19 10.32 -5.87
N GLU A 47 20.88 9.71 -6.81
CA GLU A 47 21.32 8.32 -6.74
C GLU A 47 22.25 8.04 -5.55
N LYS A 48 23.05 9.02 -5.16
CA LYS A 48 23.95 8.89 -4.00
C LYS A 48 23.22 8.85 -2.67
N TYR A 49 22.16 9.64 -2.51
CA TYR A 49 21.44 9.79 -1.24
C TYR A 49 20.15 8.95 -1.17
N ALA A 50 19.62 8.55 -2.30
CA ALA A 50 18.45 7.70 -2.41
C ALA A 50 18.61 6.71 -3.58
N PRO A 51 19.47 5.69 -3.45
CA PRO A 51 19.79 4.76 -4.54
C PRO A 51 18.64 3.85 -4.95
N LEU A 52 17.60 3.74 -4.12
CA LEU A 52 16.42 2.89 -4.36
C LEU A 52 16.80 1.46 -4.75
N TYR A 53 17.62 0.82 -3.93
CA TYR A 53 17.97 -0.60 -4.10
C TYR A 53 16.72 -1.46 -4.16
N LYS A 54 16.67 -2.40 -5.11
CA LYS A 54 15.49 -3.22 -5.38
C LYS A 54 15.36 -4.42 -4.44
N SER A 55 16.42 -4.81 -3.73
CA SER A 55 16.36 -5.85 -2.71
C SER A 55 16.63 -5.22 -1.34
N HIS A 56 15.63 -5.19 -0.49
CA HIS A 56 15.77 -4.65 0.87
C HIS A 56 16.69 -5.54 1.71
N ALA A 57 16.48 -6.85 1.66
CA ALA A 57 17.23 -7.82 2.45
C ALA A 57 18.74 -7.82 2.15
N GLU A 58 19.17 -7.63 0.90
CA GLU A 58 20.58 -7.55 0.53
C GLU A 58 21.32 -6.39 1.20
N TYR A 59 20.59 -5.34 1.56
CA TYR A 59 21.14 -4.14 2.20
C TYR A 59 20.81 -4.05 3.70
N GLY A 60 20.28 -5.15 4.27
CA GLY A 60 20.01 -5.26 5.70
C GLY A 60 18.70 -4.60 6.15
N PHE A 61 17.80 -4.32 5.25
CA PHE A 61 16.45 -3.82 5.53
C PHE A 61 15.41 -4.95 5.57
N VAL A 62 14.26 -4.67 6.15
CA VAL A 62 13.13 -5.61 6.16
C VAL A 62 12.48 -5.64 4.79
N GLU A 63 12.32 -6.84 4.24
CA GLU A 63 11.68 -7.06 2.96
C GLU A 63 10.15 -6.91 3.11
N PRO A 64 9.45 -6.17 2.23
CA PRO A 64 8.01 -6.13 2.22
C PRO A 64 7.41 -7.50 1.88
N ILE A 65 6.23 -7.81 2.42
CA ILE A 65 5.52 -9.04 2.06
C ILE A 65 4.86 -8.95 0.68
N TRP A 66 4.72 -7.73 0.17
CA TRP A 66 4.20 -7.43 -1.16
C TRP A 66 4.61 -6.03 -1.60
N TYR A 67 4.83 -5.87 -2.89
CA TYR A 67 4.98 -4.55 -3.52
C TYR A 67 4.26 -4.52 -4.87
N PHE A 68 3.88 -3.33 -5.30
CA PHE A 68 3.18 -3.11 -6.57
C PHE A 68 4.18 -2.75 -7.66
N GLU A 69 4.39 -3.69 -8.60
CA GLU A 69 5.35 -3.53 -9.68
C GLU A 69 4.99 -2.40 -10.65
N LEU A 70 6.04 -1.71 -11.16
CA LEU A 70 5.95 -0.93 -12.38
C LEU A 70 5.92 -1.88 -13.61
N PRO A 71 5.18 -1.64 -14.68
CA PRO A 71 4.50 -0.39 -15.07
C PRO A 71 2.98 -0.42 -14.94
N ILE A 72 2.40 -1.39 -14.24
CA ILE A 72 0.96 -1.62 -14.27
C ILE A 72 0.20 -0.41 -13.77
N VAL A 73 0.76 0.32 -12.84
CA VAL A 73 0.24 1.63 -12.47
C VAL A 73 1.36 2.53 -11.94
N ARG A 74 1.66 3.61 -12.63
CA ARG A 74 2.44 4.69 -12.06
C ARG A 74 1.65 5.29 -10.90
N SER A 75 2.13 5.08 -9.70
CA SER A 75 1.56 5.53 -8.44
C SER A 75 0.20 4.90 -8.07
N HIS A 76 0.21 3.78 -7.39
CA HIS A 76 -0.99 3.24 -6.78
C HIS A 76 -1.43 4.05 -5.56
N GLY A 77 -0.52 4.69 -4.86
CA GLY A 77 -0.85 5.37 -3.63
C GLY A 77 -1.79 4.51 -2.80
N ILE A 78 -1.28 3.46 -2.18
CA ILE A 78 -2.06 2.74 -1.18
C ILE A 78 -2.11 3.64 0.04
N GLY A 79 -3.33 4.03 0.42
CA GLY A 79 -3.56 4.80 1.63
C GLY A 79 -3.74 3.87 2.82
N ASP A 80 -4.92 3.93 3.39
CA ASP A 80 -5.22 3.26 4.64
C ASP A 80 -5.41 1.76 4.50
N VAL A 81 -5.16 1.06 5.60
CA VAL A 81 -5.42 -0.37 5.77
C VAL A 81 -6.50 -0.53 6.82
N ASP A 82 -7.53 -1.27 6.51
CA ASP A 82 -8.57 -1.59 7.46
C ASP A 82 -8.82 -3.11 7.54
N ILE A 83 -9.32 -3.55 8.68
CA ILE A 83 -9.61 -4.95 8.93
C ILE A 83 -10.97 -5.30 8.33
N ASN A 84 -11.00 -6.33 7.48
CA ASN A 84 -12.24 -6.88 6.98
C ASN A 84 -12.85 -7.85 8.01
N TYR A 85 -13.85 -7.39 8.74
CA TYR A 85 -14.54 -8.20 9.76
C TYR A 85 -15.46 -9.30 9.19
N PHE A 86 -15.75 -9.25 7.90
CA PHE A 86 -16.67 -10.17 7.23
C PHE A 86 -15.98 -11.16 6.29
N GLY A 87 -14.71 -10.94 6.01
CA GLY A 87 -13.91 -11.82 5.19
C GLY A 87 -13.29 -12.98 5.98
N PRO A 88 -12.45 -13.77 5.33
CA PRO A 88 -11.63 -14.75 5.98
C PRO A 88 -10.79 -14.14 7.11
N LYS A 89 -10.43 -14.94 8.11
CA LYS A 89 -9.50 -14.50 9.15
C LYS A 89 -8.24 -13.92 8.51
N ASN A 90 -7.74 -12.80 9.05
CA ASN A 90 -6.59 -12.04 8.53
C ASN A 90 -6.83 -11.44 7.14
N SER A 91 -8.05 -11.05 6.85
CA SER A 91 -8.41 -10.29 5.67
C SER A 91 -8.36 -8.78 5.96
N PHE A 92 -7.79 -8.01 5.01
CA PHE A 92 -7.61 -6.57 5.14
C PHE A 92 -8.03 -5.87 3.85
N PHE A 93 -8.68 -4.73 3.99
CA PHE A 93 -8.87 -3.81 2.89
C PHE A 93 -7.71 -2.82 2.81
N LEU A 94 -7.30 -2.54 1.57
CA LEU A 94 -6.24 -1.59 1.24
C LEU A 94 -6.82 -0.59 0.24
N ALA A 95 -6.99 0.63 0.68
CA ALA A 95 -7.57 1.69 -0.13
C ALA A 95 -6.53 2.28 -1.07
N SER A 96 -6.82 2.34 -2.36
CA SER A 96 -5.91 2.90 -3.35
C SER A 96 -6.35 4.29 -3.80
N GLN A 97 -5.40 5.24 -3.75
CA GLN A 97 -5.62 6.59 -4.22
C GLN A 97 -5.60 6.66 -5.76
N ASN A 98 -4.44 6.50 -6.37
CA ASN A 98 -4.31 6.64 -7.83
C ASN A 98 -4.79 5.41 -8.60
N GLY A 99 -4.76 4.24 -8.01
CA GLY A 99 -5.30 3.01 -8.60
C GLY A 99 -6.83 3.05 -8.72
N ARG A 100 -7.51 3.85 -7.88
CA ARG A 100 -8.98 3.98 -7.86
C ARG A 100 -9.68 2.65 -7.64
N VAL A 101 -9.06 1.82 -6.83
CA VAL A 101 -9.52 0.47 -6.49
C VAL A 101 -9.43 0.24 -4.99
N LEU A 102 -10.20 -0.71 -4.52
CA LEU A 102 -10.07 -1.29 -3.19
C LEU A 102 -9.49 -2.69 -3.36
N TYR A 103 -8.42 -3.00 -2.65
CA TYR A 103 -7.87 -4.35 -2.59
C TYR A 103 -8.38 -5.06 -1.34
N GLU A 104 -8.60 -6.36 -1.44
CA GLU A 104 -8.78 -7.28 -0.31
C GLU A 104 -7.61 -8.25 -0.29
N ALA A 105 -6.80 -8.20 0.75
CA ALA A 105 -5.65 -9.07 0.95
C ALA A 105 -5.88 -10.00 2.15
N VAL A 106 -5.72 -11.31 1.95
CA VAL A 106 -5.68 -12.29 3.03
C VAL A 106 -4.24 -12.63 3.33
N ILE A 107 -3.80 -12.40 4.57
CA ILE A 107 -2.40 -12.50 4.96
C ILE A 107 -2.19 -13.72 5.85
N ASN A 108 -1.17 -14.49 5.54
CA ASN A 108 -0.61 -15.50 6.43
C ASN A 108 0.56 -14.87 7.21
N PHE A 109 0.34 -14.59 8.49
CA PHE A 109 1.35 -13.98 9.34
C PHE A 109 2.50 -14.93 9.71
N ASP A 110 2.26 -16.24 9.70
CA ASP A 110 3.30 -17.23 10.01
C ASP A 110 4.34 -17.32 8.88
N THR A 111 3.86 -17.29 7.64
CA THR A 111 4.72 -17.33 6.45
C THR A 111 5.07 -15.94 5.90
N LYS A 112 4.55 -14.88 6.52
CA LYS A 112 4.68 -13.48 6.08
C LYS A 112 4.38 -13.34 4.58
N SER A 113 3.21 -13.79 4.14
CA SER A 113 2.85 -13.80 2.72
C SER A 113 1.36 -13.51 2.51
N ILE A 114 1.04 -12.98 1.33
CA ILE A 114 -0.34 -12.82 0.88
C ILE A 114 -0.80 -14.14 0.23
N VAL A 115 -1.87 -14.72 0.78
CA VAL A 115 -2.43 -15.99 0.29
C VAL A 115 -3.61 -15.81 -0.66
N ASN A 116 -4.25 -14.64 -0.63
CA ASN A 116 -5.30 -14.26 -1.56
C ASN A 116 -5.31 -12.76 -1.75
N PHE A 117 -5.55 -12.31 -2.99
CA PHE A 117 -5.56 -10.91 -3.34
C PHE A 117 -6.66 -10.64 -4.37
N LYS A 118 -7.65 -9.83 -3.99
CA LYS A 118 -8.75 -9.42 -4.86
C LYS A 118 -8.73 -7.93 -5.10
N THR A 119 -9.26 -7.50 -6.22
CA THR A 119 -9.36 -6.10 -6.61
C THR A 119 -10.80 -5.74 -6.92
N TYR A 120 -11.29 -4.70 -6.28
CA TYR A 120 -12.62 -4.13 -6.51
C TYR A 120 -12.47 -2.75 -7.16
N LYS A 121 -13.03 -2.59 -8.35
CA LYS A 121 -12.95 -1.32 -9.07
C LYS A 121 -13.94 -0.32 -8.49
N ILE A 122 -13.43 0.75 -7.87
CA ILE A 122 -14.24 1.85 -7.33
C ILE A 122 -14.39 2.96 -8.37
N GLY A 123 -13.33 3.27 -9.11
CA GLY A 123 -13.32 4.31 -10.14
C GLY A 123 -12.96 5.70 -9.64
N GLU A 124 -12.79 5.87 -8.33
CA GLU A 124 -12.40 7.11 -7.68
C GLU A 124 -11.22 6.91 -6.73
N ARG A 125 -10.52 8.00 -6.43
CA ARG A 125 -9.43 8.00 -5.43
C ARG A 125 -10.01 7.85 -4.04
N ILE A 126 -9.59 6.82 -3.33
CA ILE A 126 -10.00 6.57 -1.94
C ILE A 126 -8.94 7.21 -1.04
N ARG A 127 -9.34 8.16 -0.21
CA ARG A 127 -8.45 8.86 0.73
C ARG A 127 -8.42 8.23 2.10
N ASP A 128 -9.52 7.60 2.46
CA ASP A 128 -9.70 7.01 3.77
C ASP A 128 -10.73 5.88 3.70
N ILE A 129 -10.64 4.92 4.61
CA ILE A 129 -11.58 3.83 4.76
C ILE A 129 -11.82 3.58 6.26
N GLU A 130 -13.07 3.56 6.66
CA GLU A 130 -13.46 3.36 8.05
C GLU A 130 -14.60 2.36 8.16
N TYR A 131 -14.54 1.49 9.16
CA TYR A 131 -15.59 0.52 9.44
C TYR A 131 -16.50 0.98 10.59
N ASP A 132 -17.79 1.03 10.31
CA ASP A 132 -18.82 1.32 11.31
C ASP A 132 -19.40 0.00 11.87
N PHE A 133 -19.12 -0.26 13.14
CA PHE A 133 -19.58 -1.46 13.83
C PHE A 133 -21.07 -1.49 14.10
N GLU A 134 -21.73 -0.33 14.23
CA GLU A 134 -23.18 -0.25 14.48
C GLU A 134 -23.98 -0.50 13.21
N LEU A 135 -23.52 0.09 12.12
CA LEU A 135 -24.17 -0.03 10.81
C LEU A 135 -23.68 -1.24 9.99
N ASN A 136 -22.63 -1.92 10.46
CA ASN A 136 -22.04 -3.08 9.81
C ASN A 136 -21.67 -2.81 8.34
N GLN A 137 -20.96 -1.69 8.10
CA GLN A 137 -20.57 -1.25 6.77
C GLN A 137 -19.30 -0.44 6.79
N TYR A 138 -18.63 -0.34 5.64
CA TYR A 138 -17.49 0.55 5.45
C TYR A 138 -17.91 1.87 4.81
N PHE A 139 -17.26 2.93 5.25
CA PHE A 139 -17.30 4.24 4.60
C PHE A 139 -15.98 4.49 3.86
N LEU A 140 -16.06 4.99 2.64
CA LEU A 140 -14.94 5.35 1.81
C LEU A 140 -14.95 6.86 1.58
N LEU A 141 -13.90 7.56 1.96
CA LEU A 141 -13.76 8.98 1.61
C LEU A 141 -13.24 9.11 0.18
N LEU A 142 -14.12 9.55 -0.72
CA LEU A 142 -13.85 9.66 -2.16
C LEU A 142 -13.46 11.08 -2.53
N GLU A 143 -12.35 11.23 -3.29
CA GLU A 143 -11.78 12.55 -3.58
C GLU A 143 -12.37 13.19 -4.84
N ASP A 144 -12.55 12.43 -5.92
CA ASP A 144 -12.89 13.01 -7.22
C ASP A 144 -14.31 13.64 -7.22
N THR A 145 -15.25 13.05 -6.49
CA THR A 145 -16.63 13.55 -6.36
C THR A 145 -16.93 14.18 -5.00
N PRO A 146 -15.95 14.59 -4.18
CA PRO A 146 -15.97 14.89 -2.75
C PRO A 146 -17.18 14.27 -2.02
N SER A 147 -17.22 12.96 -1.92
CA SER A 147 -18.35 12.20 -1.42
C SER A 147 -17.94 11.05 -0.47
N ILE A 148 -18.93 10.47 0.20
CA ILE A 148 -18.73 9.27 1.02
C ILE A 148 -19.37 8.09 0.30
N GLY A 149 -18.55 7.14 -0.09
CA GLY A 149 -19.00 5.84 -0.59
C GLY A 149 -19.37 4.91 0.56
N ILE A 150 -20.36 4.06 0.33
CA ILE A 150 -20.76 3.03 1.29
C ILE A 150 -20.52 1.66 0.66
N LEU A 151 -19.67 0.86 1.33
CA LEU A 151 -19.45 -0.53 0.96
C LEU A 151 -20.26 -1.42 1.91
N ARG A 152 -21.22 -2.13 1.34
CA ARG A 152 -22.02 -3.14 2.05
C ARG A 152 -21.67 -4.51 1.50
N LEU A 153 -21.54 -5.46 2.40
CA LEU A 153 -21.43 -6.85 1.99
C LEU A 153 -22.84 -7.35 1.62
N SER A 154 -22.96 -7.93 0.44
CA SER A 154 -24.18 -8.66 0.09
C SER A 154 -24.15 -10.02 0.78
N ASP A 155 -25.27 -10.40 1.37
CA ASP A 155 -25.50 -11.74 1.90
C ASP A 155 -25.28 -12.81 0.83
#